data_6142aad577a8a3d421fc707d9c513b21
#
_entry.id   6142aad577a8a3d421fc707d9c513b21
#
_cell.length_a   1.000
_cell.length_b   1.000
_cell.length_c   1.000
_cell.angle_alpha   90.00
_cell.angle_beta   90.00
_cell.angle_gamma   90.00
#
_symmetry.space_group_name_H-M   'P 1'
#
loop_
_entity.id
_entity.type
_entity.pdbx_description
1 polymer ?
#
loop_
_entity_poly.entity_id
_entity_poly.type
_entity_poly.pdbx_seq_one_letter_code
_entity_poly.pdbx_strand_id
1 'polypeptide(L)'
;TRYAQQGKKEAELPVTGFEIDKTTAMVITDPQIDFLSEKGVAWGAVGQSVVENNTIENLETLFRLGAKTGMHIFVSPHYYYEHDHGWQFEGTLEKLMHVINMFDRGDQLNTEGFEGSGADWLPQYKEYISNKDNVTVVGPHKVFGPETNDLVLQLRKQKVDKVILAGMP
;
A
#
# COMPACT_ATOMS: atom_id res chain seq x y z
N THR A 1 7.77 -30.53 -2.13
CA THR A 1 7.36 -30.34 -3.54
C THR A 1 8.58 -30.04 -4.39
N ARG A 2 8.60 -30.50 -5.64
CA ARG A 2 9.75 -30.43 -6.58
C ARG A 2 10.35 -29.03 -6.78
N TYR A 3 9.58 -27.98 -6.48
CA TYR A 3 10.02 -26.58 -6.62
C TYR A 3 10.77 -26.04 -5.40
N ALA A 4 10.64 -26.67 -4.23
CA ALA A 4 11.30 -26.23 -3.01
C ALA A 4 12.76 -26.71 -2.89
N GLN A 5 13.20 -27.61 -3.77
CA GLN A 5 14.55 -28.25 -3.73
C GLN A 5 15.49 -27.79 -4.84
N GLN A 6 15.03 -27.00 -5.81
CA GLN A 6 15.95 -26.34 -6.72
C GLN A 6 16.53 -25.15 -5.97
N GLY A 7 17.80 -25.28 -5.58
CA GLY A 7 18.53 -24.23 -4.90
C GLY A 7 18.26 -22.86 -5.56
N LYS A 8 18.07 -21.85 -4.73
CA LYS A 8 17.92 -20.46 -5.18
C LYS A 8 19.06 -20.15 -6.16
N LYS A 9 18.80 -20.30 -7.45
CA LYS A 9 19.59 -19.58 -8.44
C LYS A 9 19.21 -18.14 -8.22
N GLU A 10 20.09 -17.36 -7.64
CA GLU A 10 20.00 -15.92 -7.70
C GLU A 10 20.07 -15.56 -9.20
N ALA A 11 18.90 -15.37 -9.78
CA ALA A 11 18.82 -14.82 -11.11
C ALA A 11 19.26 -13.35 -10.97
N GLU A 12 20.29 -12.97 -11.72
CA GLU A 12 20.60 -11.55 -11.88
C GLU A 12 19.34 -10.85 -12.34
N LEU A 13 18.92 -9.82 -11.61
CA LEU A 13 17.78 -9.01 -12.02
C LEU A 13 18.13 -8.38 -13.37
N PRO A 14 17.23 -8.45 -14.37
CA PRO A 14 17.48 -7.83 -15.64
C PRO A 14 17.70 -6.33 -15.44
N VAL A 15 18.67 -5.76 -16.15
CA VAL A 15 18.82 -4.32 -16.23
C VAL A 15 17.55 -3.79 -16.88
N THR A 16 16.75 -3.03 -16.14
CA THR A 16 15.43 -2.57 -16.59
C THR A 16 15.50 -1.59 -17.74
N GLY A 17 16.67 -0.97 -17.96
CA GLY A 17 16.90 -0.06 -19.10
C GLY A 17 16.18 1.30 -18.96
N PHE A 18 15.58 1.63 -17.79
CA PHE A 18 15.04 2.96 -17.60
C PHE A 18 15.83 3.76 -16.57
N GLU A 19 15.92 5.06 -16.82
CA GLU A 19 16.51 6.02 -15.88
C GLU A 19 15.43 6.64 -15.00
N ILE A 20 15.77 6.88 -13.74
CA ILE A 20 14.91 7.64 -12.84
C ILE A 20 15.03 9.12 -13.22
N ASP A 21 13.90 9.70 -13.61
CA ASP A 21 13.81 11.10 -14.04
C ASP A 21 12.51 11.75 -13.53
N LYS A 22 12.22 12.96 -14.02
CA LYS A 22 11.03 13.74 -13.60
C LYS A 22 9.67 13.10 -13.98
N THR A 23 9.67 12.05 -14.82
CA THR A 23 8.46 11.28 -15.17
C THR A 23 8.32 10.01 -14.34
N THR A 24 9.26 9.79 -13.41
CA THR A 24 9.23 8.66 -12.49
C THR A 24 8.56 9.07 -11.18
N ALA A 25 7.66 8.23 -10.67
CA ALA A 25 7.03 8.39 -9.36
C ALA A 25 7.09 7.10 -8.55
N MET A 26 6.96 7.21 -7.24
CA MET A 26 6.71 6.06 -6.37
C MET A 26 5.20 5.86 -6.17
N VAL A 27 4.78 4.61 -6.11
CA VAL A 27 3.44 4.21 -5.64
C VAL A 27 3.62 3.34 -4.41
N ILE A 28 3.02 3.72 -3.30
CA ILE A 28 3.04 2.96 -2.04
C ILE A 28 1.62 2.51 -1.73
N THR A 29 1.42 1.20 -1.70
CA THR A 29 0.13 0.57 -1.38
C THR A 29 0.08 0.16 0.08
N ASP A 30 -1.08 0.33 0.70
CA ASP A 30 -1.46 -0.18 2.02
C ASP A 30 -0.48 0.13 3.16
N PRO A 31 0.03 1.38 3.32
CA PRO A 31 0.93 1.72 4.42
C PRO A 31 0.18 1.90 5.75
N GLN A 32 -0.69 0.93 6.07
CA GLN A 32 -1.72 1.00 7.10
C GLN A 32 -1.45 0.05 8.27
N ILE A 33 -2.04 0.37 9.42
CA ILE A 33 -1.84 -0.34 10.70
C ILE A 33 -2.16 -1.83 10.59
N ASP A 34 -3.24 -2.22 9.89
CA ASP A 34 -3.65 -3.62 9.81
C ASP A 34 -2.60 -4.55 9.23
N PHE A 35 -1.76 -4.07 8.31
CA PHE A 35 -0.64 -4.84 7.77
C PHE A 35 0.66 -4.65 8.53
N LEU A 36 0.93 -3.43 8.99
CA LEU A 36 2.28 -3.02 9.39
C LEU A 36 2.47 -2.90 10.90
N SER A 37 1.48 -3.28 11.70
CA SER A 37 1.56 -3.24 13.16
C SER A 37 1.28 -4.61 13.77
N GLU A 38 1.99 -4.93 14.85
CA GLU A 38 1.69 -6.13 15.66
C GLU A 38 0.26 -6.15 16.22
N LYS A 39 -0.39 -4.98 16.26
CA LYS A 39 -1.78 -4.82 16.68
C LYS A 39 -2.77 -4.94 15.51
N GLY A 40 -2.29 -4.96 14.28
CA GLY A 40 -3.10 -5.08 13.07
C GLY A 40 -3.71 -6.47 12.95
N VAL A 41 -4.93 -6.56 12.44
CA VAL A 41 -5.67 -7.83 12.34
C VAL A 41 -5.03 -8.81 11.35
N ALA A 42 -4.25 -8.31 10.38
CA ALA A 42 -3.53 -9.14 9.41
C ALA A 42 -2.14 -9.59 9.89
N TRP A 43 -1.65 -9.08 11.04
CA TRP A 43 -0.29 -9.35 11.50
C TRP A 43 0.03 -10.84 11.62
N GLY A 44 -0.92 -11.65 12.09
CA GLY A 44 -0.74 -13.10 12.19
C GLY A 44 -0.45 -13.79 10.86
N ALA A 45 -0.85 -13.19 9.74
CA ALA A 45 -0.61 -13.72 8.40
C ALA A 45 0.64 -13.14 7.73
N VAL A 46 0.94 -11.85 7.95
CA VAL A 46 1.98 -11.13 7.19
C VAL A 46 3.16 -10.69 8.04
N GLY A 47 3.03 -10.63 9.36
CA GLY A 47 4.01 -10.03 10.27
C GLY A 47 5.41 -10.64 10.17
N GLN A 48 5.52 -11.96 9.97
CA GLN A 48 6.80 -12.60 9.75
C GLN A 48 7.51 -12.02 8.51
N SER A 49 6.80 -11.91 7.39
CA SER A 49 7.34 -11.34 6.15
C SER A 49 7.69 -9.86 6.30
N VAL A 50 6.87 -9.09 7.03
CA VAL A 50 7.13 -7.67 7.32
C VAL A 50 8.45 -7.50 8.07
N VAL A 51 8.69 -8.34 9.09
CA VAL A 51 9.93 -8.31 9.88
C VAL A 51 11.13 -8.78 9.08
N GLU A 52 11.03 -9.94 8.41
CA GLU A 52 12.13 -10.52 7.64
C GLU A 52 12.63 -9.61 6.51
N ASN A 53 11.72 -8.83 5.91
CA ASN A 53 12.04 -7.90 4.83
C ASN A 53 12.30 -6.46 5.30
N ASN A 54 12.28 -6.19 6.60
CA ASN A 54 12.37 -4.83 7.17
C ASN A 54 11.40 -3.85 6.46
N THR A 55 10.17 -4.31 6.17
CA THR A 55 9.23 -3.60 5.32
C THR A 55 8.92 -2.20 5.86
N ILE A 56 8.76 -2.07 7.17
CA ILE A 56 8.42 -0.80 7.82
C ILE A 56 9.52 0.24 7.62
N GLU A 57 10.77 -0.10 7.91
CA GLU A 57 11.92 0.80 7.79
C GLU A 57 12.24 1.10 6.31
N ASN A 58 12.03 0.13 5.45
CA ASN A 58 12.24 0.30 4.01
C ASN A 58 11.21 1.26 3.41
N LEU A 59 9.92 1.14 3.77
CA LEU A 59 8.88 2.08 3.34
C LEU A 59 9.13 3.49 3.88
N GLU A 60 9.53 3.64 5.15
CA GLU A 60 9.90 4.94 5.70
C GLU A 60 11.06 5.56 4.94
N THR A 61 12.04 4.74 4.56
CA THR A 61 13.18 5.19 3.74
C THR A 61 12.72 5.71 2.38
N LEU A 62 11.76 5.04 1.74
CA LEU A 62 11.18 5.50 0.47
C LEU A 62 10.44 6.84 0.64
N PHE A 63 9.62 6.99 1.67
CA PHE A 63 8.98 8.27 1.99
C PHE A 63 10.00 9.39 2.20
N ARG A 64 11.03 9.14 3.00
CA ARG A 64 12.10 10.10 3.26
C ARG A 64 12.88 10.46 1.99
N LEU A 65 13.17 9.49 1.11
CA LEU A 65 13.82 9.73 -0.16
C LEU A 65 12.96 10.59 -1.08
N GLY A 66 11.67 10.31 -1.17
CA GLY A 66 10.73 11.14 -1.94
C GLY A 66 10.72 12.58 -1.44
N ALA A 67 10.60 12.78 -0.13
CA ALA A 67 10.65 14.10 0.48
C ALA A 67 11.97 14.84 0.19
N LYS A 68 13.11 14.12 0.24
CA LYS A 68 14.44 14.69 0.00
C LYS A 68 14.72 15.03 -1.47
N THR A 69 14.22 14.20 -2.38
CA THR A 69 14.52 14.33 -3.83
C THR A 69 13.47 15.11 -4.59
N GLY A 70 12.30 15.35 -3.99
CA GLY A 70 11.14 15.90 -4.67
C GLY A 70 10.43 14.89 -5.61
N MET A 71 10.80 13.60 -5.56
CA MET A 71 10.09 12.56 -6.30
C MET A 71 8.67 12.45 -5.78
N HIS A 72 7.68 12.48 -6.67
CA HIS A 72 6.29 12.37 -6.27
C HIS A 72 5.94 10.96 -5.79
N ILE A 73 5.21 10.89 -4.69
CA ILE A 73 4.70 9.65 -4.10
C ILE A 73 3.19 9.64 -4.21
N PHE A 74 2.64 8.56 -4.75
CA PHE A 74 1.21 8.27 -4.71
C PHE A 74 0.97 7.20 -3.66
N VAL A 75 0.10 7.48 -2.70
CA VAL A 75 -0.29 6.53 -1.65
C VAL A 75 -1.67 6.01 -1.97
N SER A 76 -1.78 4.69 -2.10
CA SER A 76 -3.05 4.01 -2.40
C SER A 76 -3.52 3.24 -1.17
N PRO A 77 -4.50 3.76 -0.42
CA PRO A 77 -5.03 3.10 0.76
C PRO A 77 -6.07 2.04 0.39
N HIS A 78 -6.25 1.09 1.30
CA HIS A 78 -7.30 0.10 1.25
C HIS A 78 -8.34 0.42 2.34
N TYR A 79 -9.58 0.73 1.96
CA TYR A 79 -10.67 0.93 2.91
C TYR A 79 -11.88 0.14 2.50
N TYR A 80 -12.52 -0.52 3.50
CA TYR A 80 -13.86 -1.07 3.39
C TYR A 80 -14.83 -0.20 4.19
N TYR A 81 -15.98 0.06 3.60
CA TYR A 81 -17.11 0.71 4.24
C TYR A 81 -18.22 -0.32 4.48
N GLU A 82 -19.22 0.03 5.29
CA GLU A 82 -20.32 -0.89 5.60
C GLU A 82 -20.97 -1.48 4.35
N HIS A 83 -21.15 -0.68 3.30
CA HIS A 83 -21.75 -1.14 2.04
C HIS A 83 -20.84 -2.04 1.17
N ASP A 84 -19.58 -2.16 1.51
CA ASP A 84 -18.66 -3.07 0.83
C ASP A 84 -18.73 -4.52 1.37
N HIS A 85 -19.36 -4.71 2.52
CA HIS A 85 -19.56 -6.02 3.10
C HIS A 85 -20.75 -6.76 2.47
N GLY A 86 -20.77 -8.10 2.57
CA GLY A 86 -21.87 -8.93 2.04
C GLY A 86 -21.83 -9.08 0.52
N TRP A 87 -20.71 -8.91 -0.09
CA TRP A 87 -20.52 -9.12 -1.52
C TRP A 87 -20.75 -10.60 -1.89
N GLN A 88 -21.66 -10.88 -2.82
CA GLN A 88 -22.09 -12.25 -3.15
C GLN A 88 -21.01 -13.08 -3.87
N PHE A 89 -20.11 -12.42 -4.58
CA PHE A 89 -19.09 -13.04 -5.43
C PHE A 89 -17.67 -12.85 -4.88
N GLU A 90 -17.55 -12.52 -3.60
CA GLU A 90 -16.25 -12.37 -2.96
C GLU A 90 -15.47 -13.69 -2.98
N GLY A 91 -14.17 -13.57 -3.22
CA GLY A 91 -13.23 -14.67 -3.11
C GLY A 91 -12.95 -15.05 -1.64
N THR A 92 -12.14 -16.07 -1.44
CA THR A 92 -11.78 -16.54 -0.10
C THR A 92 -11.02 -15.49 0.69
N LEU A 93 -10.15 -14.71 0.01
CA LEU A 93 -9.36 -13.66 0.64
C LEU A 93 -10.24 -12.51 1.10
N GLU A 94 -11.11 -12.00 0.23
CA GLU A 94 -12.04 -10.93 0.54
C GLU A 94 -12.97 -11.32 1.70
N LYS A 95 -13.46 -12.56 1.70
CA LYS A 95 -14.22 -13.12 2.82
C LYS A 95 -13.47 -13.05 4.13
N LEU A 96 -12.21 -13.46 4.13
CA LEU A 96 -11.36 -13.38 5.32
C LEU A 96 -11.22 -11.93 5.78
N MET A 97 -10.91 -11.01 4.86
CA MET A 97 -10.75 -9.58 5.17
C MET A 97 -12.01 -9.00 5.83
N HIS A 98 -13.19 -9.34 5.32
CA HIS A 98 -14.46 -8.90 5.89
C HIS A 98 -14.73 -9.53 7.25
N VAL A 99 -14.43 -10.83 7.44
CA VAL A 99 -14.65 -11.53 8.72
C VAL A 99 -13.77 -10.96 9.84
N ILE A 100 -12.55 -10.53 9.53
CA ILE A 100 -11.63 -9.94 10.51
C ILE A 100 -11.71 -8.42 10.57
N ASN A 101 -12.64 -7.80 9.86
CA ASN A 101 -12.80 -6.34 9.74
C ASN A 101 -11.52 -5.61 9.33
N MET A 102 -10.74 -6.20 8.41
CA MET A 102 -9.50 -5.62 7.93
C MET A 102 -9.80 -4.37 7.11
N PHE A 103 -9.11 -3.27 7.42
CA PHE A 103 -9.27 -1.97 6.77
C PHE A 103 -10.68 -1.36 6.85
N ASP A 104 -11.48 -1.83 7.80
CA ASP A 104 -12.81 -1.27 7.99
C ASP A 104 -12.75 0.18 8.42
N ARG A 105 -13.57 0.98 7.77
CA ARG A 105 -13.79 2.38 8.05
C ARG A 105 -15.28 2.64 8.12
N GLY A 106 -15.78 3.15 9.24
CA GLY A 106 -17.22 3.25 9.49
C GLY A 106 -17.98 4.10 8.49
N ASP A 107 -17.43 5.26 8.08
CA ASP A 107 -18.10 6.18 7.17
C ASP A 107 -17.08 6.85 6.23
N GLN A 108 -17.48 7.03 4.98
CA GLN A 108 -16.68 7.75 3.98
C GLN A 108 -16.77 9.29 4.12
N LEU A 109 -17.79 9.79 4.80
CA LEU A 109 -18.05 11.22 4.93
C LEU A 109 -17.48 11.84 6.21
N ASN A 110 -17.12 11.02 7.19
CA ASN A 110 -16.50 11.46 8.42
C ASN A 110 -15.34 10.55 8.82
N THR A 111 -14.60 10.95 9.83
CA THR A 111 -13.41 10.24 10.33
C THR A 111 -13.59 9.74 11.75
N GLU A 112 -14.80 9.66 12.27
CA GLU A 112 -15.05 9.13 13.60
C GLU A 112 -14.61 7.67 13.69
N GLY A 113 -13.83 7.35 14.72
CA GLY A 113 -13.27 6.01 14.90
C GLY A 113 -12.14 5.62 13.95
N PHE A 114 -11.75 6.51 13.01
CA PHE A 114 -10.69 6.21 12.04
C PHE A 114 -9.29 6.32 12.66
N GLU A 115 -9.05 7.34 13.48
CA GLU A 115 -7.72 7.57 14.05
C GLU A 115 -7.30 6.42 14.97
N GLY A 116 -6.15 5.83 14.65
CA GLY A 116 -5.60 4.67 15.36
C GLY A 116 -6.31 3.35 15.08
N SER A 117 -7.31 3.32 14.19
CA SER A 117 -7.90 2.07 13.69
C SER A 117 -6.93 1.31 12.78
N GLY A 118 -7.26 0.07 12.43
CA GLY A 118 -6.48 -0.73 11.49
C GLY A 118 -6.36 -0.11 10.10
N ALA A 119 -7.37 0.66 9.70
CA ALA A 119 -7.40 1.39 8.43
C ALA A 119 -6.56 2.68 8.42
N ASP A 120 -6.15 3.19 9.58
CA ASP A 120 -5.30 4.39 9.67
C ASP A 120 -3.87 4.10 9.20
N TRP A 121 -3.15 5.16 8.84
CA TRP A 121 -1.75 5.08 8.48
C TRP A 121 -0.89 4.60 9.65
N LEU A 122 0.17 3.86 9.36
CA LEU A 122 1.18 3.60 10.38
C LEU A 122 1.70 4.94 10.91
N PRO A 123 1.74 5.16 12.24
CA PRO A 123 1.99 6.50 12.81
C PRO A 123 3.24 7.20 12.30
N GLN A 124 4.32 6.47 12.07
CA GLN A 124 5.60 7.02 11.59
C GLN A 124 5.55 7.55 10.15
N TYR A 125 4.53 7.17 9.36
CA TYR A 125 4.38 7.66 7.98
C TYR A 125 3.51 8.92 7.89
N LYS A 126 2.76 9.27 8.94
CA LYS A 126 1.77 10.36 8.89
C LYS A 126 2.37 11.69 8.50
N GLU A 127 3.56 12.02 8.99
CA GLU A 127 4.23 13.28 8.64
C GLU A 127 4.58 13.36 7.16
N TYR A 128 5.03 12.24 6.56
CA TYR A 128 5.36 12.18 5.13
C TYR A 128 4.09 12.23 4.28
N ILE A 129 3.07 11.44 4.64
CA ILE A 129 1.80 11.36 3.89
C ILE A 129 1.06 12.70 3.91
N SER A 130 1.20 13.48 4.98
CA SER A 130 0.60 14.83 5.08
C SER A 130 1.31 15.89 4.23
N ASN A 131 2.48 15.61 3.68
CA ASN A 131 3.22 16.54 2.82
C ASN A 131 2.60 16.63 1.42
N LYS A 132 1.73 17.62 1.24
CA LYS A 132 0.98 17.82 -0.02
C LYS A 132 1.83 18.29 -1.21
N ASP A 133 3.07 18.66 -0.99
CA ASP A 133 3.94 19.15 -2.06
C ASP A 133 4.40 18.01 -2.97
N ASN A 134 4.65 16.83 -2.41
CA ASN A 134 5.14 15.68 -3.15
C ASN A 134 4.40 14.36 -2.85
N VAL A 135 3.32 14.38 -2.09
CA VAL A 135 2.50 13.19 -1.82
C VAL A 135 1.06 13.43 -2.24
N THR A 136 0.53 12.51 -3.00
CA THR A 136 -0.90 12.43 -3.34
C THR A 136 -1.47 11.14 -2.76
N VAL A 137 -2.43 11.27 -1.84
CA VAL A 137 -3.25 10.14 -1.43
C VAL A 137 -4.38 9.99 -2.45
N VAL A 138 -4.42 8.87 -3.14
CA VAL A 138 -5.49 8.58 -4.11
C VAL A 138 -6.73 8.04 -3.40
N GLY A 139 -7.84 7.92 -4.11
CA GLY A 139 -9.05 7.28 -3.58
C GLY A 139 -8.75 5.86 -3.09
N PRO A 140 -9.50 5.34 -2.12
CA PRO A 140 -9.26 4.00 -1.62
C PRO A 140 -9.55 2.95 -2.69
N HIS A 141 -8.68 1.95 -2.79
CA HIS A 141 -9.00 0.75 -3.53
C HIS A 141 -9.72 -0.27 -2.63
N LYS A 142 -10.34 -1.25 -3.25
CA LYS A 142 -11.01 -2.37 -2.56
C LYS A 142 -10.12 -3.62 -2.64
N VAL A 143 -10.29 -4.44 -3.63
CA VAL A 143 -9.49 -5.67 -3.80
C VAL A 143 -8.36 -5.44 -4.79
N PHE A 144 -8.67 -4.77 -5.90
CA PHE A 144 -7.73 -4.52 -6.97
C PHE A 144 -7.37 -3.03 -7.01
N GLY A 145 -6.07 -2.73 -6.91
CA GLY A 145 -5.56 -1.37 -6.85
C GLY A 145 -6.06 -0.48 -7.99
N PRO A 146 -5.42 -0.48 -9.16
CA PRO A 146 -5.71 0.53 -10.19
C PRO A 146 -7.13 0.46 -10.78
N GLU A 147 -7.78 -0.69 -10.72
CA GLU A 147 -9.11 -0.91 -11.28
C GLU A 147 -10.22 -0.28 -10.44
N THR A 148 -9.99 -0.10 -9.15
CA THR A 148 -11.03 0.34 -8.22
C THR A 148 -10.81 1.72 -7.63
N ASN A 149 -9.75 2.42 -8.02
CA ASN A 149 -9.48 3.78 -7.59
C ASN A 149 -8.99 4.69 -8.71
N ASP A 150 -8.66 5.94 -8.38
CA ASP A 150 -8.22 6.95 -9.33
C ASP A 150 -6.69 7.04 -9.52
N LEU A 151 -5.92 6.03 -9.08
CA LEU A 151 -4.47 6.05 -9.17
C LEU A 151 -3.96 6.36 -10.58
N VAL A 152 -4.47 5.64 -11.58
CA VAL A 152 -4.04 5.83 -12.98
C VAL A 152 -4.36 7.24 -13.48
N LEU A 153 -5.51 7.80 -13.10
CA LEU A 153 -5.86 9.18 -13.41
C LEU A 153 -4.84 10.16 -12.84
N GLN A 154 -4.48 10.00 -11.56
CA GLN A 154 -3.55 10.90 -10.87
C GLN A 154 -2.14 10.79 -11.46
N LEU A 155 -1.66 9.59 -11.77
CA LEU A 155 -0.39 9.37 -12.46
C LEU A 155 -0.35 10.10 -13.81
N ARG A 156 -1.40 9.94 -14.63
CA ARG A 156 -1.50 10.61 -15.94
C ARG A 156 -1.56 12.13 -15.83
N LYS A 157 -2.28 12.66 -14.85
CA LYS A 157 -2.32 14.12 -14.60
C LYS A 157 -0.93 14.71 -14.35
N GLN A 158 -0.05 13.95 -13.72
CA GLN A 158 1.33 14.36 -13.44
C GLN A 158 2.34 13.92 -14.52
N LYS A 159 1.85 13.36 -15.63
CA LYS A 159 2.69 12.89 -16.74
C LYS A 159 3.72 11.83 -16.32
N VAL A 160 3.34 11.00 -15.35
CA VAL A 160 4.15 9.86 -14.92
C VAL A 160 4.05 8.75 -15.96
N ASP A 161 5.19 8.24 -16.41
CA ASP A 161 5.32 7.12 -17.32
C ASP A 161 6.13 5.95 -16.75
N LYS A 162 6.77 6.16 -15.61
CA LYS A 162 7.53 5.14 -14.88
C LYS A 162 7.12 5.11 -13.41
N VAL A 163 6.94 3.93 -12.89
CA VAL A 163 6.51 3.74 -11.50
C VAL A 163 7.45 2.80 -10.77
N ILE A 164 7.87 3.21 -9.58
CA ILE A 164 8.47 2.35 -8.58
C ILE A 164 7.34 1.93 -7.63
N LEU A 165 6.94 0.66 -7.70
CA LEU A 165 5.86 0.13 -6.87
C LEU A 165 6.44 -0.47 -5.58
N ALA A 166 5.90 -0.07 -4.45
CA ALA A 166 6.24 -0.57 -3.12
C ALA A 166 4.98 -0.67 -2.26
N GLY A 167 5.09 -1.32 -1.12
CA GLY A 167 3.99 -1.50 -0.17
C GLY A 167 3.69 -2.96 0.09
N MET A 168 2.48 -3.21 0.55
CA MET A 168 2.00 -4.57 0.79
C MET A 168 1.30 -5.10 -0.48
N PRO A 169 1.48 -6.40 -0.79
CA PRO A 169 0.85 -7.01 -1.96
C PRO A 169 -0.65 -7.22 -1.79
#